data_08952b6ced1461697f0dbb7860b70b02
#
_entry.id   08952b6ced1461697f0dbb7860b70b02
#
_cell.length_a   1.000
_cell.length_b   1.000
_cell.length_c   1.000
_cell.angle_alpha   90.00
_cell.angle_beta   90.00
_cell.angle_gamma   90.00
#
_symmetry.space_group_name_H-M   'P 1'
#
loop_
_entity.id
_entity.type
_entity.pdbx_description
1 polymer ?
#
loop_
_entity_poly.entity_id
_entity_poly.type
_entity_poly.pdbx_seq_one_letter_code
_entity_poly.pdbx_strand_id
1 'polypeptide(L)'
;MEPILRTEHLTFTYPGEEQPTLGDLSLEIARGSFVAVLGHNGSGKSTLAKHFNAILLPTGGKVYVDGMDTADENNLLSVRATVGMVFQNPDNQIVANVVEDDVAFAPENLGVPPQEIRARVDAALKQVGMYDFRLHAPHLLSGGQKQRIAIAAVSYTHLRAHETL
;
A
#
# COMPACT_ATOMS: atom_id res chain seq x y z
N MET A 1 15.33 -2.44 18.25
CA MET A 1 14.11 -1.78 17.75
C MET A 1 13.40 -2.81 16.89
N GLU A 2 12.14 -3.11 17.13
CA GLU A 2 11.44 -4.11 16.32
C GLU A 2 11.31 -3.64 14.86
N PRO A 3 11.52 -4.53 13.89
CA PRO A 3 11.35 -4.21 12.48
C PRO A 3 9.87 -3.94 12.17
N ILE A 4 9.61 -2.99 11.24
CA ILE A 4 8.24 -2.73 10.79
C ILE A 4 7.71 -3.85 9.88
N LEU A 5 8.58 -4.47 9.09
CA LEU A 5 8.28 -5.63 8.26
C LEU A 5 9.30 -6.72 8.52
N ARG A 6 8.83 -7.96 8.67
CA ARG A 6 9.67 -9.14 8.86
C ARG A 6 9.09 -10.34 8.13
N THR A 7 9.94 -11.12 7.49
CA THR A 7 9.58 -12.43 6.95
C THR A 7 10.46 -13.51 7.59
N GLU A 8 9.88 -14.65 7.86
CA GLU A 8 10.54 -15.83 8.41
C GLU A 8 10.30 -17.02 7.48
N HIS A 9 11.33 -17.47 6.78
CA HIS A 9 11.27 -18.59 5.84
C HIS A 9 10.11 -18.49 4.84
N LEU A 10 9.80 -17.25 4.41
CA LEU A 10 8.68 -16.99 3.48
C LEU A 10 8.86 -17.80 2.20
N THR A 11 7.89 -18.67 1.95
CA THR A 11 7.76 -19.42 0.69
C THR A 11 6.38 -19.15 0.12
N PHE A 12 6.33 -18.92 -1.20
CA PHE A 12 5.07 -18.71 -1.89
C PHE A 12 5.09 -19.32 -3.29
N THR A 13 4.06 -20.10 -3.58
CA THR A 13 3.81 -20.70 -4.89
C THR A 13 2.41 -20.29 -5.35
N TYR A 14 2.29 -19.77 -6.58
CA TYR A 14 0.96 -19.46 -7.14
C TYR A 14 0.20 -20.77 -7.43
N PRO A 15 -1.14 -20.75 -7.32
CA PRO A 15 -1.96 -21.91 -7.67
C PRO A 15 -1.67 -22.37 -9.10
N GLY A 16 -1.34 -23.65 -9.27
CA GLY A 16 -1.01 -24.25 -10.57
C GLY A 16 0.45 -24.18 -11.00
N GLU A 17 1.32 -23.51 -10.23
CA GLU A 17 2.76 -23.52 -10.46
C GLU A 17 3.42 -24.65 -9.65
N GLU A 18 4.45 -25.28 -10.22
CA GLU A 18 5.22 -26.34 -9.55
C GLU A 18 6.38 -25.81 -8.72
N GLN A 19 6.87 -24.63 -9.09
CA GLN A 19 8.02 -24.01 -8.42
C GLN A 19 7.62 -22.76 -7.62
N PRO A 20 8.24 -22.53 -6.47
CA PRO A 20 7.95 -21.36 -5.67
C PRO A 20 8.44 -20.08 -6.38
N THR A 21 7.57 -19.06 -6.42
CA THR A 21 7.93 -17.71 -6.84
C THR A 21 8.81 -17.01 -5.78
N LEU A 22 8.58 -17.31 -4.50
CA LEU A 22 9.44 -16.94 -3.37
C LEU A 22 9.84 -18.21 -2.63
N GLY A 23 11.14 -18.41 -2.42
CA GLY A 23 11.69 -19.58 -1.74
C GLY A 23 12.55 -19.21 -0.54
N ASP A 24 12.12 -19.60 0.66
CA ASP A 24 12.87 -19.48 1.92
C ASP A 24 13.45 -18.08 2.18
N LEU A 25 12.63 -17.05 2.04
CA LEU A 25 13.05 -15.66 2.19
C LEU A 25 12.86 -15.18 3.63
N SER A 26 13.96 -14.88 4.31
CA SER A 26 13.97 -14.24 5.63
C SER A 26 14.61 -12.86 5.53
N LEU A 27 13.90 -11.81 5.92
CA LEU A 27 14.37 -10.43 5.90
C LEU A 27 13.68 -9.59 6.99
N GLU A 28 14.33 -8.50 7.35
CA GLU A 28 13.79 -7.49 8.25
C GLU A 28 13.96 -6.09 7.64
N ILE A 29 12.93 -5.26 7.77
CA ILE A 29 12.95 -3.86 7.36
C ILE A 29 12.69 -3.00 8.59
N ALA A 30 13.65 -2.15 8.93
CA ALA A 30 13.55 -1.27 10.08
C ALA A 30 12.53 -0.13 9.82
N ARG A 31 11.86 0.31 10.86
CA ARG A 31 10.96 1.47 10.81
C ARG A 31 11.71 2.73 10.35
N GLY A 32 11.10 3.50 9.44
CA GLY A 32 11.68 4.74 8.90
C GLY A 32 12.79 4.53 7.86
N SER A 33 13.11 3.28 7.48
CA SER A 33 14.08 3.02 6.43
C SER A 33 13.48 3.18 5.03
N PHE A 34 14.31 3.55 4.06
CA PHE A 34 14.01 3.51 2.63
C PHE A 34 14.72 2.29 2.03
N VAL A 35 13.95 1.37 1.45
CA VAL A 35 14.46 0.11 0.92
C VAL A 35 14.14 -0.01 -0.57
N ALA A 36 15.15 -0.25 -1.40
CA ALA A 36 14.98 -0.56 -2.81
C ALA A 36 15.09 -2.07 -3.05
N VAL A 37 14.06 -2.66 -3.67
CA VAL A 37 14.05 -4.07 -4.07
C VAL A 37 14.40 -4.17 -5.55
N LEU A 38 15.57 -4.72 -5.86
CA LEU A 38 16.10 -4.85 -7.22
C LEU A 38 16.00 -6.29 -7.73
N GLY A 39 15.80 -6.46 -9.02
CA GLY A 39 15.76 -7.76 -9.67
C GLY A 39 15.12 -7.68 -11.07
N HIS A 40 15.33 -8.71 -11.89
CA HIS A 40 14.72 -8.81 -13.22
C HIS A 40 13.18 -8.97 -13.17
N ASN A 41 12.51 -8.84 -14.31
CA ASN A 41 11.08 -9.11 -14.40
C ASN A 41 10.80 -10.59 -14.06
N GLY A 42 9.77 -10.85 -13.27
CA GLY A 42 9.45 -12.20 -12.79
C GLY A 42 10.22 -12.66 -11.56
N SER A 43 11.13 -11.86 -10.97
CA SER A 43 11.91 -12.27 -9.79
C SER A 43 11.14 -12.20 -8.45
N GLY A 44 9.81 -12.07 -8.46
CA GLY A 44 9.01 -12.11 -7.23
C GLY A 44 8.86 -10.77 -6.48
N LYS A 45 9.41 -9.63 -6.96
CA LYS A 45 9.34 -8.33 -6.25
C LYS A 45 7.91 -7.90 -5.90
N SER A 46 7.02 -7.94 -6.87
CA SER A 46 5.61 -7.58 -6.66
C SER A 46 4.88 -8.61 -5.80
N THR A 47 5.28 -9.87 -5.87
CA THR A 47 4.77 -10.95 -5.02
C THR A 47 5.16 -10.70 -3.58
N LEU A 48 6.42 -10.37 -3.31
CA LEU A 48 6.89 -10.00 -1.97
C LEU A 48 6.12 -8.79 -1.41
N ALA A 49 5.98 -7.72 -2.19
CA ALA A 49 5.23 -6.53 -1.76
C ALA A 49 3.77 -6.84 -1.38
N LYS A 50 3.11 -7.73 -2.13
CA LYS A 50 1.73 -8.15 -1.85
C LYS A 50 1.58 -8.95 -0.55
N HIS A 51 2.63 -9.61 -0.07
CA HIS A 51 2.61 -10.27 1.23
C HIS A 51 2.61 -9.27 2.39
N PHE A 52 3.29 -8.13 2.25
CA PHE A 52 3.31 -7.09 3.28
C PHE A 52 1.96 -6.39 3.48
N ASN A 53 1.10 -6.39 2.46
CA ASN A 53 -0.26 -5.84 2.59
C ASN A 53 -1.33 -6.94 2.79
N ALA A 54 -0.92 -8.20 3.03
CA ALA A 54 -1.81 -9.36 3.14
C ALA A 54 -2.79 -9.50 1.94
N ILE A 55 -2.36 -9.11 0.72
CA ILE A 55 -3.05 -9.43 -0.53
C ILE A 55 -2.77 -10.88 -0.91
N LEU A 56 -1.53 -11.32 -0.68
CA LEU A 56 -1.13 -12.73 -0.77
C LEU A 56 -0.73 -13.21 0.62
N LEU A 57 -1.09 -14.44 0.94
CA LEU A 57 -0.67 -15.11 2.17
C LEU A 57 0.42 -16.12 1.86
N PRO A 58 1.41 -16.33 2.74
CA PRO A 58 2.47 -17.29 2.52
C PRO A 58 1.93 -18.72 2.37
N THR A 59 2.53 -19.51 1.49
CA THR A 59 2.30 -20.96 1.41
C THR A 59 3.20 -21.72 2.40
N GLY A 60 4.24 -21.07 2.89
CA GLY A 60 5.13 -21.55 3.95
C GLY A 60 5.85 -20.39 4.62
N GLY A 61 6.28 -20.60 5.87
CA GLY A 61 6.87 -19.54 6.66
C GLY A 61 5.86 -18.51 7.16
N LYS A 62 6.32 -17.31 7.53
CA LYS A 62 5.49 -16.24 8.12
C LYS A 62 5.89 -14.86 7.63
N VAL A 63 4.92 -13.96 7.65
CA VAL A 63 5.13 -12.53 7.37
C VAL A 63 4.50 -11.71 8.49
N TYR A 64 5.27 -10.77 9.02
CA TYR A 64 4.83 -9.88 10.08
C TYR A 64 4.90 -8.43 9.65
N VAL A 65 3.89 -7.68 10.02
CA VAL A 65 3.78 -6.24 9.84
C VAL A 65 3.54 -5.61 11.21
N ASP A 66 4.48 -4.81 11.68
CA ASP A 66 4.42 -4.19 13.01
C ASP A 66 4.09 -5.22 14.13
N GLY A 67 4.76 -6.38 14.06
CA GLY A 67 4.55 -7.51 14.97
C GLY A 67 3.29 -8.36 14.71
N MET A 68 2.39 -7.93 13.83
CA MET A 68 1.16 -8.64 13.48
C MET A 68 1.42 -9.72 12.41
N ASP A 69 1.04 -10.96 12.65
CA ASP A 69 1.07 -12.04 11.65
C ASP A 69 0.02 -11.74 10.56
N THR A 70 0.44 -11.68 9.30
CA THR A 70 -0.43 -11.37 8.16
C THR A 70 -1.40 -12.49 7.83
N ALA A 71 -1.15 -13.71 8.30
CA ALA A 71 -2.03 -14.86 8.12
C ALA A 71 -3.19 -14.93 9.14
N ASP A 72 -3.14 -14.13 10.21
CA ASP A 72 -4.23 -14.01 11.18
C ASP A 72 -5.30 -13.04 10.65
N GLU A 73 -6.51 -13.57 10.40
CA GLU A 73 -7.64 -12.79 9.90
C GLU A 73 -8.03 -11.61 10.81
N ASN A 74 -7.79 -11.71 12.12
CA ASN A 74 -8.06 -10.65 13.08
C ASN A 74 -7.13 -9.42 12.86
N ASN A 75 -5.96 -9.64 12.30
CA ASN A 75 -4.98 -8.59 12.02
C ASN A 75 -5.18 -7.92 10.66
N LEU A 76 -6.00 -8.47 9.77
CA LEU A 76 -6.08 -8.08 8.37
C LEU A 76 -6.34 -6.58 8.16
N LEU A 77 -7.30 -6.01 8.89
CA LEU A 77 -7.60 -4.58 8.78
C LEU A 77 -6.43 -3.71 9.28
N SER A 78 -5.82 -4.09 10.40
CA SER A 78 -4.68 -3.38 10.98
C SER A 78 -3.44 -3.46 10.09
N VAL A 79 -3.15 -4.61 9.50
CA VAL A 79 -2.07 -4.80 8.52
C VAL A 79 -2.29 -3.88 7.32
N ARG A 80 -3.47 -3.86 6.72
CA ARG A 80 -3.81 -3.01 5.57
C ARG A 80 -3.82 -1.52 5.89
N ALA A 81 -4.17 -1.17 7.11
CA ALA A 81 -4.06 0.21 7.60
C ALA A 81 -2.59 0.63 7.84
N THR A 82 -1.70 -0.32 8.13
CA THR A 82 -0.28 -0.07 8.37
C THR A 82 0.53 -0.03 7.07
N VAL A 83 0.19 -0.86 6.07
CA VAL A 83 0.94 -0.97 4.81
C VAL A 83 0.07 -0.50 3.65
N GLY A 84 0.28 0.73 3.21
CA GLY A 84 -0.29 1.24 1.97
C GLY A 84 0.44 0.67 0.74
N MET A 85 -0.32 0.33 -0.30
CA MET A 85 0.23 -0.23 -1.53
C MET A 85 -0.15 0.62 -2.74
N VAL A 86 0.84 0.99 -3.55
CA VAL A 86 0.64 1.63 -4.85
C VAL A 86 0.96 0.61 -5.94
N PHE A 87 0.00 0.35 -6.83
CA PHE A 87 0.17 -0.61 -7.91
C PHE A 87 0.94 -0.02 -9.09
N GLN A 88 1.56 -0.89 -9.89
CA GLN A 88 2.33 -0.49 -11.07
C GLN A 88 1.47 0.22 -12.12
N ASN A 89 0.22 -0.21 -12.30
CA ASN A 89 -0.75 0.45 -13.19
C ASN A 89 -1.75 1.25 -12.35
N PRO A 90 -1.71 2.59 -12.37
CA PRO A 90 -2.63 3.42 -11.61
C PRO A 90 -4.09 3.29 -12.05
N ASP A 91 -4.36 2.93 -13.32
CA ASP A 91 -5.73 2.73 -13.81
C ASP A 91 -6.45 1.57 -13.11
N ASN A 92 -5.71 0.61 -12.56
CA ASN A 92 -6.28 -0.49 -11.77
C ASN A 92 -6.57 -0.10 -10.31
N GLN A 93 -6.12 1.07 -9.88
CA GLN A 93 -6.23 1.54 -8.50
C GLN A 93 -7.26 2.64 -8.35
N ILE A 94 -7.36 3.54 -9.33
CA ILE A 94 -8.29 4.68 -9.35
C ILE A 94 -9.70 4.15 -9.65
N VAL A 95 -10.64 4.40 -8.75
CA VAL A 95 -12.02 3.89 -8.83
C VAL A 95 -13.06 5.00 -8.98
N ALA A 96 -12.72 6.24 -8.59
CA ALA A 96 -13.66 7.36 -8.67
C ALA A 96 -13.58 8.10 -10.02
N ASN A 97 -14.65 8.84 -10.33
CA ASN A 97 -14.74 9.65 -11.54
C ASN A 97 -14.11 11.05 -11.39
N VAL A 98 -13.77 11.44 -10.18
CA VAL A 98 -13.14 12.72 -9.82
C VAL A 98 -11.95 12.44 -8.92
N VAL A 99 -10.86 13.18 -9.13
CA VAL A 99 -9.59 12.99 -8.41
C VAL A 99 -9.76 13.11 -6.89
N GLU A 100 -10.46 14.14 -6.40
CA GLU A 100 -10.62 14.33 -4.95
C GLU A 100 -11.47 13.23 -4.30
N ASP A 101 -12.45 12.69 -5.02
CA ASP A 101 -13.29 11.60 -4.53
C ASP A 101 -12.48 10.30 -4.41
N ASP A 102 -11.54 10.07 -5.34
CA ASP A 102 -10.66 8.90 -5.28
C ASP A 102 -9.74 8.94 -4.05
N VAL A 103 -9.19 10.11 -3.74
CA VAL A 103 -8.36 10.31 -2.55
C VAL A 103 -9.20 10.26 -1.27
N ALA A 104 -10.48 10.68 -1.32
CA ALA A 104 -11.41 10.63 -0.19
C ALA A 104 -11.95 9.23 0.10
N PHE A 105 -11.89 8.31 -0.86
CA PHE A 105 -12.52 6.98 -0.78
C PHE A 105 -12.09 6.16 0.44
N ALA A 106 -10.80 6.10 0.73
CA ALA A 106 -10.30 5.34 1.87
C ALA A 106 -10.71 5.93 3.23
N PRO A 107 -10.55 7.25 3.47
CA PRO A 107 -10.98 7.86 4.71
C PRO A 107 -12.51 7.82 4.93
N GLU A 108 -13.30 7.91 3.88
CA GLU A 108 -14.75 7.74 3.97
C GLU A 108 -15.12 6.35 4.47
N ASN A 109 -14.52 5.32 3.90
CA ASN A 109 -14.72 3.93 4.32
C ASN A 109 -14.24 3.64 5.75
N LEU A 110 -13.31 4.43 6.26
CA LEU A 110 -12.84 4.36 7.65
C LEU A 110 -13.70 5.18 8.63
N GLY A 111 -14.76 5.84 8.14
CA GLY A 111 -15.68 6.63 8.97
C GLY A 111 -15.08 7.92 9.51
N VAL A 112 -14.09 8.49 8.84
CA VAL A 112 -13.49 9.77 9.23
C VAL A 112 -14.52 10.91 9.03
N PRO A 113 -14.62 11.89 9.96
CA PRO A 113 -15.54 13.01 9.82
C PRO A 113 -15.32 13.83 8.52
N PRO A 114 -16.37 14.25 7.81
CA PRO A 114 -16.25 14.92 6.51
C PRO A 114 -15.34 16.16 6.49
N GLN A 115 -15.35 16.95 7.56
CA GLN A 115 -14.51 18.15 7.66
C GLN A 115 -13.01 17.77 7.70
N GLU A 116 -12.68 16.68 8.39
CA GLU A 116 -11.33 16.15 8.49
C GLU A 116 -10.89 15.53 7.16
N ILE A 117 -11.79 14.80 6.48
CA ILE A 117 -11.53 14.23 5.15
C ILE A 117 -11.12 15.35 4.20
N ARG A 118 -11.87 16.44 4.11
CA ARG A 118 -11.56 17.55 3.21
C ARG A 118 -10.16 18.10 3.42
N ALA A 119 -9.83 18.42 4.68
CA ALA A 119 -8.53 18.99 5.02
C ALA A 119 -7.37 18.04 4.63
N ARG A 120 -7.53 16.75 4.86
CA ARG A 120 -6.50 15.75 4.57
C ARG A 120 -6.37 15.46 3.08
N VAL A 121 -7.47 15.39 2.33
CA VAL A 121 -7.45 15.25 0.86
C VAL A 121 -6.72 16.41 0.22
N ASP A 122 -7.03 17.64 0.65
CA ASP A 122 -6.35 18.84 0.16
C ASP A 122 -4.84 18.81 0.46
N ALA A 123 -4.46 18.37 1.66
CA ALA A 123 -3.05 18.24 2.05
C ALA A 123 -2.32 17.17 1.22
N ALA A 124 -2.91 15.99 1.06
CA ALA A 124 -2.33 14.90 0.27
C ALA A 124 -2.14 15.30 -1.20
N LEU A 125 -3.15 15.93 -1.81
CA LEU A 125 -3.06 16.39 -3.20
C LEU A 125 -2.02 17.50 -3.38
N LYS A 126 -1.88 18.42 -2.42
CA LYS A 126 -0.83 19.45 -2.42
C LYS A 126 0.56 18.82 -2.32
N GLN A 127 0.74 17.83 -1.47
CA GLN A 127 2.02 17.14 -1.27
C GLN A 127 2.53 16.48 -2.56
N VAL A 128 1.64 15.92 -3.38
CA VAL A 128 2.01 15.30 -4.66
C VAL A 128 1.91 16.26 -5.86
N GLY A 129 1.59 17.55 -5.63
CA GLY A 129 1.47 18.56 -6.70
C GLY A 129 0.29 18.33 -7.63
N MET A 130 -0.83 17.78 -7.12
CA MET A 130 -2.03 17.46 -7.89
C MET A 130 -3.28 18.23 -7.45
N TYR A 131 -3.14 19.21 -6.55
CA TYR A 131 -4.28 19.95 -5.99
C TYR A 131 -5.11 20.69 -7.05
N ASP A 132 -4.46 21.29 -8.06
CA ASP A 132 -5.16 22.02 -9.13
C ASP A 132 -5.99 21.10 -10.04
N PHE A 133 -5.69 19.81 -10.01
CA PHE A 133 -6.40 18.77 -10.76
C PHE A 133 -7.50 18.07 -9.96
N ARG A 134 -7.79 18.51 -8.73
CA ARG A 134 -8.69 17.80 -7.81
C ARG A 134 -10.09 17.55 -8.36
N LEU A 135 -10.60 18.46 -9.19
CA LEU A 135 -11.93 18.37 -9.81
C LEU A 135 -11.89 17.72 -11.20
N HIS A 136 -10.74 17.28 -11.67
CA HIS A 136 -10.63 16.65 -12.98
C HIS A 136 -11.03 15.18 -12.93
N ALA A 137 -11.50 14.68 -14.07
CA ALA A 137 -11.70 13.26 -14.25
C ALA A 137 -10.34 12.55 -14.47
N PRO A 138 -10.06 11.44 -13.76
CA PRO A 138 -8.77 10.75 -13.87
C PRO A 138 -8.39 10.31 -15.29
N HIS A 139 -9.36 9.96 -16.14
CA HIS A 139 -9.09 9.54 -17.52
C HIS A 139 -8.50 10.65 -18.41
N LEU A 140 -8.61 11.92 -18.02
CA LEU A 140 -8.02 13.06 -18.72
C LEU A 140 -6.56 13.32 -18.34
N LEU A 141 -6.01 12.55 -17.39
CA LEU A 141 -4.70 12.76 -16.84
C LEU A 141 -3.66 11.81 -17.44
N SER A 142 -2.41 12.27 -17.50
CA SER A 142 -1.28 11.42 -17.90
C SER A 142 -1.03 10.30 -16.90
N GLY A 143 -0.35 9.21 -17.31
CA GLY A 143 0.00 8.10 -16.43
C GLY A 143 0.80 8.54 -15.18
N GLY A 144 1.73 9.48 -15.34
CA GLY A 144 2.50 10.03 -14.21
C GLY A 144 1.65 10.87 -13.25
N GLN A 145 0.62 11.57 -13.73
CA GLN A 145 -0.34 12.28 -12.90
C GLN A 145 -1.22 11.29 -12.13
N LYS A 146 -1.74 10.27 -12.79
CA LYS A 146 -2.50 9.18 -12.16
C LYS A 146 -1.69 8.47 -11.08
N GLN A 147 -0.40 8.21 -11.33
CA GLN A 147 0.49 7.62 -10.34
C GLN A 147 0.61 8.49 -9.08
N ARG A 148 0.74 9.81 -9.23
CA ARG A 148 0.78 10.73 -8.09
C ARG A 148 -0.53 10.76 -7.32
N ILE A 149 -1.68 10.65 -8.00
CA ILE A 149 -2.99 10.54 -7.33
C ILE A 149 -3.07 9.24 -6.55
N ALA A 150 -2.65 8.11 -7.13
CA ALA A 150 -2.61 6.83 -6.43
C ALA A 150 -1.72 6.88 -5.17
N ILE A 151 -0.59 7.60 -5.22
CA ILE A 151 0.26 7.86 -4.05
C ILE A 151 -0.48 8.71 -3.01
N ALA A 152 -1.18 9.78 -3.41
CA ALA A 152 -1.95 10.62 -2.49
C ALA A 152 -3.04 9.82 -1.77
N ALA A 153 -3.78 8.99 -2.51
CA ALA A 153 -4.84 8.14 -1.96
C ALA A 153 -4.33 7.13 -0.91
N VAL A 154 -3.08 6.66 -1.04
CA VAL A 154 -2.45 5.76 -0.08
C VAL A 154 -1.81 6.52 1.08
N SER A 155 -1.14 7.65 0.82
CA SER A 155 -0.42 8.44 1.84
C SER A 155 -1.35 8.95 2.94
N TYR A 156 -2.62 9.16 2.63
CA TYR A 156 -3.62 9.61 3.61
C TYR A 156 -3.77 8.66 4.81
N THR A 157 -3.73 7.36 4.62
CA THR A 157 -3.85 6.37 5.70
C THR A 157 -2.63 6.40 6.63
N HIS A 158 -1.47 6.85 6.15
CA HIS A 158 -0.22 6.88 6.89
C HIS A 158 0.07 8.22 7.58
N LEU A 159 -0.53 9.34 7.15
CA LEU A 159 -0.36 10.66 7.79
C LEU A 159 -0.87 10.69 9.23
N ARG A 160 -1.73 9.75 9.62
CA ARG A 160 -2.25 9.64 11.00
C ARG A 160 -1.20 9.21 12.03
N ALA A 161 -0.12 8.57 11.61
CA ALA A 161 0.91 8.05 12.53
C ALA A 161 1.89 9.12 13.03
N HIS A 162 1.94 10.30 12.41
CA HIS A 162 2.89 11.37 12.76
C HIS A 162 2.28 12.59 13.46
N GLU A 163 0.95 12.70 13.57
CA GLU A 163 0.29 13.84 14.22
C GLU A 163 -0.08 13.62 15.70
N THR A 164 0.33 12.51 16.29
CA THR A 164 0.09 12.21 17.71
C THR A 164 1.41 12.10 18.50
N LEU A 165 2.30 13.06 18.33
CA LEU A 165 3.41 13.30 19.26
C LEU A 165 3.44 14.78 19.65
#